data_7a2741176671fafe4d20991c9cc55a7b
#
_entry.id   7a2741176671fafe4d20991c9cc55a7b
#
_cell.length_a   1.000
_cell.length_b   1.000
_cell.length_c   1.000
_cell.angle_alpha   90.00
_cell.angle_beta   90.00
_cell.angle_gamma   90.00
#
_symmetry.space_group_name_H-M   'P 1'
#
loop_
_entity.id
_entity.type
_entity.pdbx_description
1 polymer ?
#
loop_
_entity_poly.entity_id
_entity_poly.type
_entity_poly.pdbx_seq_one_letter_code
_entity_poly.pdbx_strand_id
1 'polypeptide(L)'
;VAGMLTARIRQQELWEAESAQEAARAKLLRAISHDLRTPLTTIYGSSSTILESADKLSSEKQMALVAEIRSEADWLIRMVENLLSVTRMDQSGVSLNKTPIAVEELVDAVLIQFRKRYPQQPVTVELPEEFICIPMDPLLIQQVLSNLLENAVQHAEGMQHLTLRVYPRGADAVFE
;
A
#
# COMPACT_ATOMS: atom_id res chain seq x y z
N VAL A 1 -1.93 -48.55 16.30
CA VAL A 1 -0.71 -48.19 15.54
C VAL A 1 -1.03 -47.13 14.49
N ALA A 2 -2.08 -47.29 13.64
CA ALA A 2 -2.45 -46.36 12.61
C ALA A 2 -2.81 -44.96 13.16
N GLY A 3 -3.55 -44.88 14.29
CA GLY A 3 -3.93 -43.58 14.89
C GLY A 3 -2.76 -42.78 15.49
N MET A 4 -1.69 -43.46 15.94
CA MET A 4 -0.48 -42.79 16.43
C MET A 4 0.36 -42.20 15.28
N LEU A 5 0.36 -42.85 14.12
CA LEU A 5 1.10 -42.39 12.95
C LEU A 5 0.45 -41.13 12.36
N THR A 6 -0.87 -41.13 12.23
CA THR A 6 -1.64 -39.97 11.76
C THR A 6 -1.53 -38.80 12.72
N ALA A 7 -1.50 -39.01 14.03
CA ALA A 7 -1.29 -37.94 15.02
C ALA A 7 0.12 -37.29 14.89
N ARG A 8 1.16 -38.12 14.67
CA ARG A 8 2.54 -37.61 14.46
C ARG A 8 2.69 -36.84 13.18
N ILE A 9 2.12 -37.31 12.08
CA ILE A 9 2.15 -36.60 10.80
C ILE A 9 1.47 -35.23 10.94
N ARG A 10 0.28 -35.18 11.53
CA ARG A 10 -0.45 -33.93 11.76
C ARG A 10 0.31 -32.95 12.66
N GLN A 11 0.98 -33.46 13.69
CA GLN A 11 1.79 -32.63 14.58
C GLN A 11 3.02 -32.08 13.85
N GLN A 12 3.63 -32.86 12.97
CA GLN A 12 4.76 -32.42 12.16
C GLN A 12 4.33 -31.34 11.13
N GLU A 13 3.20 -31.52 10.44
CA GLU A 13 2.63 -30.55 9.52
C GLU A 13 2.31 -29.23 10.22
N LEU A 14 1.77 -29.26 11.43
CA LEU A 14 1.51 -28.05 12.24
C LEU A 14 2.82 -27.34 12.61
N TRP A 15 3.84 -28.08 13.02
CA TRP A 15 5.16 -27.54 13.35
C TRP A 15 5.86 -26.90 12.13
N GLU A 16 5.77 -27.55 10.98
CA GLU A 16 6.33 -27.03 9.74
C GLU A 16 5.59 -25.77 9.30
N ALA A 17 4.26 -25.72 9.43
CA ALA A 17 3.46 -24.54 9.14
C ALA A 17 3.79 -23.36 10.08
N GLU A 18 3.89 -23.60 11.41
CA GLU A 18 4.28 -22.56 12.38
C GLU A 18 5.69 -22.06 12.13
N SER A 19 6.66 -22.95 11.88
CA SER A 19 8.04 -22.57 11.57
C SER A 19 8.15 -21.77 10.28
N ALA A 20 7.38 -22.14 9.24
CA ALA A 20 7.32 -21.39 8.00
C ALA A 20 6.72 -19.99 8.19
N GLN A 21 5.69 -19.88 9.02
CA GLN A 21 5.05 -18.59 9.35
C GLN A 21 6.01 -17.69 10.15
N GLU A 22 6.71 -18.22 11.14
CA GLU A 22 7.72 -17.47 11.90
C GLU A 22 8.88 -16.99 11.01
N ALA A 23 9.37 -17.86 10.12
CA ALA A 23 10.42 -17.51 9.17
C ALA A 23 9.96 -16.42 8.19
N ALA A 24 8.72 -16.50 7.69
CA ALA A 24 8.13 -15.48 6.83
C ALA A 24 7.98 -14.14 7.56
N ARG A 25 7.53 -14.15 8.83
CA ARG A 25 7.42 -12.97 9.69
C ARG A 25 8.78 -12.32 9.95
N ALA A 26 9.79 -13.12 10.26
CA ALA A 26 11.15 -12.62 10.47
C ALA A 26 11.75 -12.01 9.19
N LYS A 27 11.50 -12.63 8.03
CA LYS A 27 11.91 -12.10 6.73
C LYS A 27 11.22 -10.77 6.41
N LEU A 28 9.91 -10.68 6.67
CA LEU A 28 9.14 -9.45 6.49
C LEU A 28 9.66 -8.32 7.37
N LEU A 29 9.87 -8.56 8.67
CA LEU A 29 10.41 -7.56 9.59
C LEU A 29 11.81 -7.07 9.19
N ARG A 30 12.65 -7.96 8.65
CA ARG A 30 13.97 -7.60 8.14
C ARG A 30 13.89 -6.72 6.90
N ALA A 31 13.00 -7.06 5.96
CA ALA A 31 12.74 -6.26 4.77
C ALA A 31 12.22 -4.86 5.15
N ILE A 32 11.21 -4.78 6.03
CA ILE A 32 10.66 -3.53 6.54
C ILE A 32 11.76 -2.68 7.21
N SER A 33 12.60 -3.29 8.06
CA SER A 33 13.68 -2.57 8.75
C SER A 33 14.71 -1.99 7.77
N HIS A 34 14.99 -2.71 6.69
CA HIS A 34 15.86 -2.23 5.62
C HIS A 34 15.22 -1.04 4.88
N ASP A 35 13.97 -1.18 4.49
CA ASP A 35 13.26 -0.19 3.69
C ASP A 35 12.93 1.09 4.49
N LEU A 36 12.77 1.00 5.81
CA LEU A 36 12.66 2.16 6.69
C LEU A 36 13.98 2.91 6.88
N ARG A 37 15.12 2.21 6.82
CA ARG A 37 16.42 2.81 7.06
C ARG A 37 16.81 3.83 5.99
N THR A 38 16.50 3.54 4.73
CA THR A 38 16.87 4.40 3.60
C THR A 38 16.27 5.81 3.72
N PRO A 39 14.93 5.98 3.81
CA PRO A 39 14.32 7.30 3.97
C PRO A 39 14.74 8.00 5.26
N LEU A 40 14.91 7.27 6.36
CA LEU A 40 15.41 7.85 7.62
C LEU A 40 16.83 8.40 7.46
N THR A 41 17.69 7.70 6.73
CA THR A 41 19.06 8.18 6.45
C THR A 41 19.04 9.43 5.58
N THR A 42 18.17 9.50 4.58
CA THR A 42 17.99 10.69 3.74
C THR A 42 17.47 11.87 4.57
N ILE A 43 16.45 11.68 5.39
CA ILE A 43 15.92 12.72 6.29
C ILE A 43 17.02 13.24 7.23
N TYR A 44 17.76 12.32 7.84
CA TYR A 44 18.85 12.68 8.74
C TYR A 44 19.95 13.45 8.01
N GLY A 45 20.40 12.98 6.85
CA GLY A 45 21.45 13.63 6.06
C GLY A 45 21.06 15.03 5.60
N SER A 46 19.84 15.18 5.05
CA SER A 46 19.32 16.47 4.57
C SER A 46 19.11 17.45 5.71
N SER A 47 18.61 17.00 6.87
CA SER A 47 18.47 17.84 8.06
C SER A 47 19.83 18.25 8.65
N SER A 48 20.80 17.33 8.73
CA SER A 48 22.16 17.64 9.17
C SER A 48 22.85 18.66 8.27
N THR A 49 22.69 18.52 6.96
CA THR A 49 23.23 19.46 5.97
C THR A 49 22.65 20.86 6.17
N ILE A 50 21.35 20.98 6.44
CA ILE A 50 20.73 22.28 6.73
C ILE A 50 21.30 22.87 8.01
N LEU A 51 21.42 22.08 9.09
CA LEU A 51 21.89 22.56 10.39
C LEU A 51 23.37 22.98 10.38
N GLU A 52 24.22 22.22 9.69
CA GLU A 52 25.68 22.43 9.68
C GLU A 52 26.14 23.48 8.67
N SER A 53 25.33 23.72 7.64
CA SER A 53 25.72 24.58 6.51
C SER A 53 24.69 25.65 6.16
N ALA A 54 23.80 26.03 7.09
CA ALA A 54 22.72 27.00 6.86
C ALA A 54 23.21 28.29 6.21
N ASP A 55 24.33 28.84 6.69
CA ASP A 55 24.92 30.10 6.21
C ASP A 55 25.58 29.98 4.81
N LYS A 56 25.85 28.74 4.35
CA LYS A 56 26.53 28.47 3.06
C LYS A 56 25.58 27.98 1.98
N LEU A 57 24.37 27.61 2.36
CA LEU A 57 23.38 27.10 1.43
C LEU A 57 22.53 28.24 0.86
N SER A 58 22.31 28.21 -0.45
CA SER A 58 21.31 29.12 -1.05
C SER A 58 19.90 28.74 -0.57
N SER A 59 18.99 29.73 -0.54
CA SER A 59 17.60 29.51 -0.17
C SER A 59 16.93 28.39 -1.01
N GLU A 60 17.26 28.31 -2.29
CA GLU A 60 16.78 27.25 -3.18
C GLU A 60 17.25 25.86 -2.73
N LYS A 61 18.52 25.70 -2.34
CA LYS A 61 19.06 24.45 -1.82
C LYS A 61 18.44 24.06 -0.49
N GLN A 62 18.23 25.03 0.40
CA GLN A 62 17.53 24.76 1.66
C GLN A 62 16.11 24.28 1.42
N MET A 63 15.36 24.93 0.54
CA MET A 63 14.01 24.52 0.18
C MET A 63 13.96 23.14 -0.49
N ALA A 64 14.94 22.81 -1.33
CA ALA A 64 15.05 21.48 -1.93
C ALA A 64 15.26 20.38 -0.88
N LEU A 65 16.17 20.60 0.09
CA LEU A 65 16.41 19.66 1.19
C LEU A 65 15.18 19.50 2.09
N VAL A 66 14.47 20.60 2.39
CA VAL A 66 13.21 20.52 3.16
C VAL A 66 12.13 19.77 2.38
N ALA A 67 12.04 19.96 1.07
CA ALA A 67 11.09 19.23 0.22
C ALA A 67 11.41 17.71 0.19
N GLU A 68 12.70 17.36 0.14
CA GLU A 68 13.16 15.98 0.22
C GLU A 68 12.81 15.34 1.57
N ILE A 69 13.09 16.01 2.68
CA ILE A 69 12.69 15.56 4.03
C ILE A 69 11.19 15.29 4.10
N ARG A 70 10.37 16.22 3.57
CA ARG A 70 8.91 16.06 3.56
C ARG A 70 8.47 14.85 2.73
N SER A 71 9.06 14.67 1.56
CA SER A 71 8.75 13.54 0.68
C SER A 71 9.03 12.19 1.34
N GLU A 72 10.19 12.06 1.99
CA GLU A 72 10.57 10.84 2.69
C GLU A 72 9.71 10.59 3.94
N ALA A 73 9.35 11.64 4.68
CA ALA A 73 8.44 11.54 5.81
C ALA A 73 7.02 11.08 5.37
N ASP A 74 6.50 11.64 4.29
CA ASP A 74 5.22 11.24 3.70
C ASP A 74 5.25 9.77 3.25
N TRP A 75 6.37 9.31 2.70
CA TRP A 75 6.56 7.89 2.34
C TRP A 75 6.54 6.98 3.58
N LEU A 76 7.26 7.37 4.66
CA LEU A 76 7.27 6.62 5.92
C LEU A 76 5.89 6.50 6.55
N ILE A 77 5.10 7.56 6.55
CA ILE A 77 3.73 7.55 7.07
C ILE A 77 2.90 6.50 6.33
N ARG A 78 2.94 6.48 5.00
CA ARG A 78 2.22 5.48 4.20
C ARG A 78 2.68 4.06 4.46
N MET A 79 3.98 3.85 4.59
CA MET A 79 4.53 2.53 4.89
C MET A 79 4.03 2.01 6.23
N VAL A 80 3.97 2.88 7.25
CA VAL A 80 3.41 2.53 8.56
C VAL A 80 1.92 2.21 8.48
N GLU A 81 1.13 3.00 7.74
CA GLU A 81 -0.30 2.76 7.53
C GLU A 81 -0.55 1.41 6.84
N ASN A 82 0.23 1.09 5.81
CA ASN A 82 0.17 -0.20 5.11
C ASN A 82 0.54 -1.36 6.05
N LEU A 83 1.57 -1.21 6.89
CA LEU A 83 1.98 -2.21 7.85
C LEU A 83 0.91 -2.46 8.92
N LEU A 84 0.31 -1.39 9.44
CA LEU A 84 -0.80 -1.49 10.40
C LEU A 84 -2.02 -2.19 9.79
N SER A 85 -2.30 -1.98 8.51
CA SER A 85 -3.37 -2.69 7.81
C SER A 85 -3.11 -4.19 7.74
N VAL A 86 -1.88 -4.61 7.44
CA VAL A 86 -1.48 -6.03 7.42
C VAL A 86 -1.58 -6.65 8.82
N THR A 87 -1.08 -5.97 9.86
CA THR A 87 -1.10 -6.51 11.23
C THR A 87 -2.50 -6.61 11.83
N ARG A 88 -3.42 -5.72 11.44
CA ARG A 88 -4.85 -5.84 11.82
C ARG A 88 -5.51 -7.07 11.20
N MET A 89 -5.08 -7.46 10.01
CA MET A 89 -5.58 -8.66 9.34
C MET A 89 -5.14 -9.96 10.04
N ASP A 90 -3.94 -9.98 10.66
CA ASP A 90 -3.38 -11.18 11.30
C ASP A 90 -3.96 -11.47 12.71
N GLN A 91 -4.32 -10.45 13.48
CA GLN A 91 -4.62 -10.60 14.92
C GLN A 91 -6.10 -10.85 15.27
N SER A 92 -7.01 -10.52 14.39
CA SER A 92 -8.44 -10.72 14.67
C SER A 92 -9.10 -11.11 13.37
N GLY A 93 -9.38 -12.38 13.14
CA GLY A 93 -10.08 -12.81 11.92
C GLY A 93 -10.93 -11.66 11.37
N VAL A 94 -10.44 -11.02 10.30
CA VAL A 94 -10.91 -9.68 9.87
C VAL A 94 -12.42 -9.71 9.72
N SER A 95 -13.12 -9.10 10.65
CA SER A 95 -14.54 -8.78 10.45
C SER A 95 -14.61 -7.70 9.38
N LEU A 96 -14.63 -8.12 8.11
CA LEU A 96 -14.85 -7.21 7.00
C LEU A 96 -16.20 -6.53 7.18
N ASN A 97 -16.21 -5.22 7.28
CA ASN A 97 -17.45 -4.44 7.32
C ASN A 97 -17.99 -4.28 5.89
N LYS A 98 -18.56 -5.37 5.36
CA LYS A 98 -19.11 -5.38 4.01
C LYS A 98 -20.44 -4.64 3.96
N THR A 99 -20.44 -3.50 3.29
CA THR A 99 -21.64 -2.74 2.96
C THR A 99 -21.84 -2.69 1.45
N PRO A 100 -23.07 -2.69 0.95
CA PRO A 100 -23.32 -2.48 -0.50
C PRO A 100 -22.85 -1.08 -0.90
N ILE A 101 -21.86 -1.01 -1.79
CA ILE A 101 -21.27 0.25 -2.29
C ILE A 101 -21.39 0.29 -3.82
N ALA A 102 -21.83 1.41 -4.35
CA ALA A 102 -21.79 1.67 -5.77
C ALA A 102 -20.34 1.80 -6.26
N VAL A 103 -20.01 1.13 -7.34
CA VAL A 103 -18.66 1.14 -7.92
C VAL A 103 -18.23 2.56 -8.30
N GLU A 104 -19.14 3.34 -8.86
CA GLU A 104 -18.90 4.74 -9.24
C GLU A 104 -18.49 5.58 -8.02
N GLU A 105 -19.19 5.44 -6.89
CA GLU A 105 -18.90 6.16 -5.65
C GLU A 105 -17.52 5.81 -5.10
N LEU A 106 -17.16 4.52 -5.15
CA LEU A 106 -15.85 4.05 -4.73
C LEU A 106 -14.73 4.64 -5.60
N VAL A 107 -14.90 4.57 -6.93
CA VAL A 107 -13.92 5.09 -7.90
C VAL A 107 -13.75 6.59 -7.76
N ASP A 108 -14.85 7.34 -7.63
CA ASP A 108 -14.80 8.79 -7.43
C ASP A 108 -14.04 9.17 -6.16
N ALA A 109 -14.30 8.49 -5.04
CA ALA A 109 -13.60 8.73 -3.79
C ALA A 109 -12.06 8.50 -3.92
N VAL A 110 -11.65 7.44 -4.61
CA VAL A 110 -10.24 7.15 -4.91
C VAL A 110 -9.63 8.24 -5.79
N LEU A 111 -10.32 8.64 -6.86
CA LEU A 111 -9.80 9.62 -7.80
C LEU A 111 -9.70 11.04 -7.21
N ILE A 112 -10.61 11.42 -6.32
CA ILE A 112 -10.52 12.70 -5.61
C ILE A 112 -9.22 12.77 -4.80
N GLN A 113 -8.88 11.71 -4.09
CA GLN A 113 -7.62 11.66 -3.31
C GLN A 113 -6.40 11.60 -4.22
N PHE A 114 -6.44 10.76 -5.25
CA PHE A 114 -5.35 10.60 -6.21
C PHE A 114 -5.01 11.93 -6.92
N ARG A 115 -6.02 12.65 -7.44
CA ARG A 115 -5.83 13.94 -8.12
C ARG A 115 -5.26 15.04 -7.24
N LYS A 116 -5.57 15.05 -5.95
CA LYS A 116 -4.96 15.98 -4.98
C LYS A 116 -3.47 15.76 -4.86
N ARG A 117 -3.03 14.51 -4.96
CA ARG A 117 -1.65 14.13 -4.76
C ARG A 117 -0.82 14.17 -6.06
N TYR A 118 -1.43 13.76 -7.15
CA TYR A 118 -0.83 13.69 -8.49
C TYR A 118 -1.60 14.56 -9.50
N PRO A 119 -1.60 15.90 -9.32
CA PRO A 119 -2.42 16.80 -10.14
C PRO A 119 -2.00 16.82 -11.62
N GLN A 120 -0.78 16.41 -11.93
CA GLN A 120 -0.26 16.37 -13.30
C GLN A 120 -0.46 15.01 -13.98
N GLN A 121 -0.98 14.02 -13.24
CA GLN A 121 -1.18 12.67 -13.78
C GLN A 121 -2.66 12.43 -14.09
N PRO A 122 -3.06 12.47 -15.36
CA PRO A 122 -4.43 12.16 -15.74
C PRO A 122 -4.70 10.65 -15.61
N VAL A 123 -5.89 10.32 -15.13
CA VAL A 123 -6.40 8.94 -15.09
C VAL A 123 -7.65 8.90 -15.96
N THR A 124 -7.63 8.03 -16.96
CA THR A 124 -8.82 7.69 -17.74
C THR A 124 -9.64 6.66 -16.96
N VAL A 125 -10.95 6.86 -16.89
CA VAL A 125 -11.85 5.96 -16.17
C VAL A 125 -12.83 5.35 -17.15
N GLU A 126 -12.92 4.03 -17.13
CA GLU A 126 -13.87 3.27 -17.94
C GLU A 126 -14.76 2.46 -16.99
N LEU A 127 -16.00 2.89 -16.84
CA LEU A 127 -17.01 2.22 -16.03
C LEU A 127 -18.07 1.59 -16.94
N PRO A 128 -18.71 0.49 -16.51
CA PRO A 128 -19.83 -0.09 -17.23
C PRO A 128 -21.04 0.86 -17.22
N GLU A 129 -21.88 0.79 -18.25
CA GLU A 129 -23.13 1.56 -18.31
C GLU A 129 -24.17 1.10 -17.27
N GLU A 130 -24.07 -0.15 -16.85
CA GLU A 130 -24.96 -0.73 -15.85
C GLU A 130 -24.49 -0.34 -14.43
N PHE A 131 -25.45 0.04 -13.58
CA PHE A 131 -25.19 0.29 -12.17
C PHE A 131 -24.73 -0.98 -11.46
N ILE A 132 -23.53 -0.95 -10.89
CA ILE A 132 -22.94 -2.06 -10.14
C ILE A 132 -22.83 -1.68 -8.68
N CYS A 133 -23.47 -2.48 -7.82
CA CYS A 133 -23.37 -2.37 -6.38
C CYS A 133 -22.79 -3.65 -5.79
N ILE A 134 -21.70 -3.55 -5.03
CA ILE A 134 -20.95 -4.70 -4.52
C ILE A 134 -20.84 -4.61 -2.99
N PRO A 135 -21.13 -5.71 -2.26
CA PRO A 135 -20.88 -5.77 -0.83
C PRO A 135 -19.37 -5.85 -0.57
N MET A 136 -18.77 -4.74 -0.15
CA MET A 136 -17.35 -4.63 0.13
C MET A 136 -17.09 -3.77 1.36
N ASP A 137 -15.87 -3.86 1.90
CA ASP A 137 -15.36 -2.89 2.86
C ASP A 137 -14.76 -1.71 2.08
N PRO A 138 -15.43 -0.53 2.07
CA PRO A 138 -15.04 0.58 1.20
C PRO A 138 -13.65 1.11 1.52
N LEU A 139 -13.25 1.15 2.79
CA LEU A 139 -11.95 1.67 3.21
C LEU A 139 -10.81 0.80 2.71
N LEU A 140 -10.97 -0.53 2.81
CA LEU A 140 -9.95 -1.46 2.35
C LEU A 140 -9.80 -1.44 0.83
N ILE A 141 -10.93 -1.42 0.09
CA ILE A 141 -10.86 -1.39 -1.36
C ILE A 141 -10.35 -0.05 -1.88
N GLN A 142 -10.73 1.09 -1.28
CA GLN A 142 -10.13 2.39 -1.57
C GLN A 142 -8.62 2.36 -1.38
N GLN A 143 -8.12 1.77 -0.29
CA GLN A 143 -6.70 1.65 -0.03
C GLN A 143 -5.98 0.80 -1.10
N VAL A 144 -6.59 -0.33 -1.50
CA VAL A 144 -6.03 -1.18 -2.57
C VAL A 144 -5.92 -0.41 -3.88
N LEU A 145 -7.00 0.24 -4.32
CA LEU A 145 -7.02 0.99 -5.57
C LEU A 145 -6.04 2.17 -5.54
N SER A 146 -5.98 2.91 -4.43
CA SER A 146 -5.01 3.99 -4.25
C SER A 146 -3.58 3.49 -4.35
N ASN A 147 -3.24 2.39 -3.68
CA ASN A 147 -1.91 1.79 -3.74
C ASN A 147 -1.55 1.34 -5.16
N LEU A 148 -2.48 0.75 -5.91
CA LEU A 148 -2.24 0.33 -7.29
C LEU A 148 -1.99 1.52 -8.23
N LEU A 149 -2.80 2.58 -8.12
CA LEU A 149 -2.62 3.80 -8.90
C LEU A 149 -1.28 4.50 -8.57
N GLU A 150 -0.95 4.60 -7.27
CA GLU A 150 0.33 5.17 -6.83
C GLU A 150 1.53 4.34 -7.31
N ASN A 151 1.45 3.02 -7.24
CA ASN A 151 2.50 2.14 -7.76
C ASN A 151 2.69 2.30 -9.27
N ALA A 152 1.61 2.46 -10.03
CA ALA A 152 1.71 2.72 -11.46
C ALA A 152 2.47 4.04 -11.74
N VAL A 153 2.17 5.11 -11.01
CA VAL A 153 2.88 6.40 -11.18
C VAL A 153 4.35 6.31 -10.78
N GLN A 154 4.67 5.57 -9.71
CA GLN A 154 6.02 5.53 -9.17
C GLN A 154 6.96 4.58 -9.91
N HIS A 155 6.42 3.50 -10.49
CA HIS A 155 7.23 2.40 -11.01
C HIS A 155 7.05 2.10 -12.50
N ALA A 156 6.03 2.67 -13.16
CA ALA A 156 5.86 2.50 -14.59
C ALA A 156 6.70 3.55 -15.36
N GLU A 157 7.96 3.22 -15.61
CA GLU A 157 8.85 4.06 -16.40
C GLU A 157 8.28 4.29 -17.81
N GLY A 158 8.22 5.56 -18.24
CA GLY A 158 7.72 5.93 -19.57
C GLY A 158 6.19 5.82 -19.73
N MET A 159 5.43 5.71 -18.65
CA MET A 159 3.98 5.66 -18.69
C MET A 159 3.39 6.91 -19.35
N GLN A 160 2.64 6.72 -20.43
CA GLN A 160 1.94 7.81 -21.14
C GLN A 160 0.47 7.92 -20.73
N HIS A 161 -0.14 6.80 -20.38
CA HIS A 161 -1.56 6.70 -20.03
C HIS A 161 -1.74 5.83 -18.80
N LEU A 162 -2.61 6.26 -17.90
CA LEU A 162 -3.08 5.49 -16.76
C LEU A 162 -4.60 5.34 -16.87
N THR A 163 -5.07 4.10 -16.92
CA THR A 163 -6.50 3.80 -17.06
C THR A 163 -6.96 2.93 -15.91
N LEU A 164 -8.04 3.33 -15.26
CA LEU A 164 -8.76 2.50 -14.31
C LEU A 164 -10.05 2.02 -15.00
N ARG A 165 -10.11 0.73 -15.27
CA ARG A 165 -11.26 0.09 -15.90
C ARG A 165 -11.99 -0.78 -14.90
N VAL A 166 -13.32 -0.70 -14.87
CA VAL A 166 -14.17 -1.60 -14.10
C VAL A 166 -15.20 -2.26 -15.01
N TYR A 167 -15.30 -3.57 -14.89
CA TYR A 167 -16.27 -4.33 -15.70
C TYR A 167 -16.76 -5.57 -14.95
N PRO A 168 -18.02 -6.01 -15.22
CA PRO A 168 -18.55 -7.26 -14.67
C PRO A 168 -17.93 -8.47 -15.37
N ARG A 169 -17.63 -9.51 -14.59
CA ARG A 169 -17.20 -10.82 -15.08
C ARG A 169 -17.93 -11.93 -14.33
N GLY A 170 -19.08 -12.36 -14.87
CA GLY A 170 -19.96 -13.30 -14.19
C GLY A 170 -20.58 -12.70 -12.94
N ALA A 171 -20.30 -13.27 -11.77
CA ALA A 171 -20.76 -12.75 -10.48
C ALA A 171 -19.79 -11.76 -9.81
N ASP A 172 -18.64 -11.52 -10.44
CA ASP A 172 -17.58 -10.68 -9.92
C ASP A 172 -17.49 -9.34 -10.66
N ALA A 173 -17.00 -8.30 -10.00
CA ALA A 173 -16.53 -7.09 -10.66
C ALA A 173 -15.00 -7.07 -10.67
N VAL A 174 -14.43 -6.75 -11.84
CA VAL A 174 -13.00 -6.68 -12.05
C VAL A 174 -12.60 -5.21 -12.10
N PHE A 175 -11.57 -4.87 -11.33
CA PHE A 175 -10.85 -3.58 -11.37
C PHE A 175 -9.49 -3.83 -12.03
N GLU A 176 -9.22 -3.12 -13.12
CA GLU A 176 -8.02 -3.26 -13.94
C GLU A 176 -7.30 -1.93 -14.12
#